data_1d9a2378aa87ea28c4337935b24df407
#
_entry.id   1d9a2378aa87ea28c4337935b24df407
#
_cell.length_a   1.000
_cell.length_b   1.000
_cell.length_c   1.000
_cell.angle_alpha   90.00
_cell.angle_beta   90.00
_cell.angle_gamma   90.00
#
_symmetry.space_group_name_H-M   'P 1'
#
loop_
_entity.id
_entity.type
_entity.pdbx_description
1 polymer ?
#
loop_
_entity_poly.entity_id
_entity_poly.type
_entity_poly.pdbx_seq_one_letter_code
_entity_poly.pdbx_strand_id
1 'polypeptide(L)'
;MISTIVATAEVDVAYPILESYAMKDGFIVLSENGIIDSFNWEGIKISSNEISENIVASDSKESFLAISSSTGDVFLMVDNSEEKILSGVNCNAICLSENYILLSTEDGDLLSIDKQGGRRASVNLGNTTIIRISDDHNQIVVASEEGKMTVFNNDLEMLNSSPPAKDDIEMVTNISRIVRGRFLVSRESLGVVVDDRPVNRLEFWHVKEGLSEQVEIPSRATCIQASGDGYYVGCFEGELLWIERGKDPTLLTNLGYSITDLKIWEGDILVSSWFYARRISPEGIEKWIFEHPTIISKILSLGQGIIALISDKGSSGSGSFISLIDPNKKAHGEETHHGQSPPKSDLRDKSFSGMLSEKEIAKAAKRNSVNEIDSIIRDINQSLEVSMTELSDDEDLLETLSRSASSINLPPVADAGDDITVNSNEDLKADVILDGSKSYDPDGEIVSWSWISETGIALGDRPIIKVRLSRGTHSFSLSVVDNKGAKSISKMTVRVV
;
A
#
# COMPACT_ATOMS: atom_id res chain seq x y z
N MET A 1 25.74 0.96 19.85
CA MET A 1 25.56 -0.28 19.06
C MET A 1 24.08 -0.60 19.03
N ILE A 2 23.51 -0.75 17.85
CA ILE A 2 22.11 -1.13 17.68
C ILE A 2 22.07 -2.65 17.78
N SER A 3 21.18 -3.21 18.61
CA SER A 3 21.05 -4.66 18.73
C SER A 3 20.26 -5.20 17.56
N THR A 4 20.67 -6.33 17.00
CA THR A 4 19.86 -7.10 16.05
C THR A 4 19.04 -8.14 16.81
N ILE A 5 17.85 -8.46 16.31
CA ILE A 5 17.04 -9.54 16.80
C ILE A 5 16.85 -10.58 15.68
N VAL A 6 16.47 -11.80 16.05
CA VAL A 6 16.23 -12.88 15.09
C VAL A 6 14.77 -13.34 15.16
N ALA A 7 14.27 -13.88 14.06
CA ALA A 7 12.95 -14.51 14.02
C ALA A 7 12.88 -15.69 15.01
N THR A 8 11.73 -15.83 15.64
CA THR A 8 11.39 -17.00 16.45
C THR A 8 10.84 -18.14 15.58
N ALA A 9 10.18 -17.78 14.50
CA ALA A 9 9.71 -18.68 13.45
C ALA A 9 9.58 -17.93 12.12
N GLU A 10 9.63 -18.68 11.04
CA GLU A 10 9.46 -18.18 9.67
C GLU A 10 8.45 -19.07 8.96
N VAL A 11 7.57 -18.46 8.17
CA VAL A 11 6.50 -19.13 7.44
C VAL A 11 6.52 -18.71 5.99
N ASP A 12 6.69 -19.68 5.10
CA ASP A 12 6.51 -19.50 3.67
C ASP A 12 5.05 -19.75 3.30
N VAL A 13 4.45 -18.78 2.61
CA VAL A 13 3.08 -18.86 2.08
C VAL A 13 3.16 -18.91 0.56
N ALA A 14 2.60 -19.97 -0.04
CA ALA A 14 2.73 -20.27 -1.47
C ALA A 14 2.00 -19.31 -2.41
N TYR A 15 1.36 -18.27 -1.89
CA TYR A 15 0.58 -17.28 -2.62
C TYR A 15 0.83 -15.87 -2.08
N PRO A 16 0.56 -14.81 -2.88
CA PRO A 16 0.58 -13.44 -2.40
C PRO A 16 -0.50 -13.21 -1.34
N ILE A 17 -0.11 -12.64 -0.21
CA ILE A 17 -1.05 -12.27 0.85
C ILE A 17 -1.77 -10.99 0.47
N LEU A 18 -3.10 -11.04 0.35
CA LEU A 18 -3.96 -9.88 0.13
C LEU A 18 -4.12 -9.08 1.42
N GLU A 19 -4.55 -9.78 2.49
CA GLU A 19 -4.77 -9.21 3.81
C GLU A 19 -4.37 -10.18 4.91
N SER A 20 -4.17 -9.65 6.12
CA SER A 20 -3.79 -10.43 7.29
C SER A 20 -4.35 -9.82 8.57
N TYR A 21 -4.75 -10.66 9.52
CA TYR A 21 -5.40 -10.24 10.76
C TYR A 21 -4.88 -11.03 11.95
N ALA A 22 -4.64 -10.32 13.06
CA ALA A 22 -4.41 -10.96 14.35
C ALA A 22 -5.74 -11.52 14.89
N MET A 23 -5.72 -12.76 15.33
CA MET A 23 -6.86 -13.46 15.93
C MET A 23 -6.53 -13.85 17.37
N LYS A 24 -7.53 -14.32 18.11
CA LYS A 24 -7.37 -14.70 19.53
C LYS A 24 -6.26 -15.73 19.75
N ASP A 25 -6.16 -16.72 18.87
CA ASP A 25 -5.26 -17.86 19.03
C ASP A 25 -4.10 -17.88 17.98
N GLY A 26 -3.84 -16.74 17.32
CA GLY A 26 -2.79 -16.65 16.30
C GLY A 26 -3.09 -15.54 15.27
N PHE A 27 -3.03 -15.87 14.01
CA PHE A 27 -3.32 -14.94 12.91
C PHE A 27 -3.88 -15.66 11.69
N ILE A 28 -4.55 -14.89 10.83
CA ILE A 28 -5.10 -15.35 9.55
C ILE A 28 -4.46 -14.55 8.43
N VAL A 29 -4.19 -15.21 7.31
CA VAL A 29 -3.80 -14.58 6.04
C VAL A 29 -4.77 -15.00 4.94
N LEU A 30 -5.06 -14.04 4.05
CA LEU A 30 -5.99 -14.21 2.93
C LEU A 30 -5.26 -13.97 1.62
N SER A 31 -5.56 -14.79 0.62
CA SER A 31 -5.16 -14.53 -0.78
C SER A 31 -6.30 -13.88 -1.53
N GLU A 32 -5.98 -13.22 -2.63
CA GLU A 32 -6.98 -12.74 -3.58
C GLU A 32 -7.85 -13.88 -4.15
N ASN A 33 -7.24 -15.05 -4.38
CA ASN A 33 -7.91 -16.22 -4.95
C ASN A 33 -8.79 -17.01 -3.95
N GLY A 34 -9.11 -16.45 -2.80
CA GLY A 34 -10.04 -17.07 -1.84
C GLY A 34 -9.42 -18.00 -0.82
N ILE A 35 -8.10 -18.21 -0.80
CA ILE A 35 -7.44 -19.05 0.22
C ILE A 35 -7.37 -18.29 1.54
N ILE A 36 -7.75 -18.96 2.63
CA ILE A 36 -7.77 -18.44 3.99
C ILE A 36 -7.01 -19.41 4.90
N ASP A 37 -5.80 -19.04 5.26
CA ASP A 37 -4.93 -19.84 6.12
C ASP A 37 -4.87 -19.27 7.53
N SER A 38 -5.09 -20.12 8.53
CA SER A 38 -4.96 -19.77 9.94
C SER A 38 -3.70 -20.39 10.53
N PHE A 39 -2.96 -19.60 11.30
CA PHE A 39 -1.73 -19.98 11.98
C PHE A 39 -1.81 -19.68 13.47
N ASN A 40 -1.14 -20.51 14.30
CA ASN A 40 -0.96 -20.20 15.71
C ASN A 40 0.20 -19.19 15.91
N TRP A 41 0.49 -18.84 17.16
CA TRP A 41 1.59 -17.92 17.51
C TRP A 41 3.00 -18.45 17.26
N GLU A 42 3.13 -19.75 17.00
CA GLU A 42 4.40 -20.41 16.64
C GLU A 42 4.60 -20.48 15.12
N GLY A 43 3.63 -19.98 14.32
CA GLY A 43 3.66 -20.06 12.86
C GLY A 43 3.23 -21.39 12.29
N ILE A 44 2.66 -22.27 13.11
CA ILE A 44 2.15 -23.57 12.65
C ILE A 44 0.76 -23.36 12.05
N LYS A 45 0.56 -23.83 10.83
CA LYS A 45 -0.72 -23.77 10.14
C LYS A 45 -1.75 -24.66 10.85
N ILE A 46 -2.86 -24.06 11.29
CA ILE A 46 -3.94 -24.72 12.01
C ILE A 46 -5.02 -25.23 11.04
N SER A 47 -5.41 -24.38 10.10
CA SER A 47 -6.46 -24.66 9.11
C SER A 47 -6.21 -23.96 7.80
N SER A 48 -6.86 -24.45 6.76
CA SER A 48 -6.92 -23.87 5.43
C SER A 48 -8.34 -24.00 4.95
N ASN A 49 -8.97 -22.87 4.66
CA ASN A 49 -10.28 -22.79 4.03
C ASN A 49 -10.11 -22.14 2.65
N GLU A 50 -11.05 -22.42 1.76
CA GLU A 50 -11.02 -21.86 0.41
C GLU A 50 -12.45 -21.44 0.03
N ILE A 51 -12.60 -20.15 -0.30
CA ILE A 51 -13.78 -19.62 -0.97
C ILE A 51 -13.54 -19.73 -2.46
N SER A 52 -14.50 -20.26 -3.21
CA SER A 52 -14.38 -20.50 -4.67
C SER A 52 -14.28 -19.21 -5.51
N GLU A 53 -14.25 -18.06 -4.88
CA GLU A 53 -14.36 -16.73 -5.48
C GLU A 53 -13.20 -15.83 -5.04
N ASN A 54 -12.88 -14.83 -5.87
CA ASN A 54 -11.85 -13.85 -5.50
C ASN A 54 -12.34 -12.95 -4.36
N ILE A 55 -11.46 -12.69 -3.39
CA ILE A 55 -11.70 -11.77 -2.28
C ILE A 55 -11.44 -10.34 -2.75
N VAL A 56 -12.41 -9.45 -2.56
CA VAL A 56 -12.32 -8.03 -2.91
C VAL A 56 -11.98 -7.20 -1.67
N ALA A 57 -12.70 -7.42 -0.57
CA ALA A 57 -12.47 -6.70 0.68
C ALA A 57 -12.70 -7.63 1.87
N SER A 58 -12.02 -7.36 2.95
CA SER A 58 -12.18 -8.10 4.21
C SER A 58 -11.89 -7.19 5.40
N ASP A 59 -12.43 -7.55 6.55
CA ASP A 59 -12.11 -6.96 7.85
C ASP A 59 -12.35 -7.97 8.97
N SER A 60 -11.63 -7.84 10.07
CA SER A 60 -11.74 -8.74 11.19
C SER A 60 -11.92 -8.01 12.51
N LYS A 61 -12.70 -8.63 13.39
CA LYS A 61 -12.91 -8.16 14.76
C LYS A 61 -12.99 -9.36 15.69
N GLU A 62 -12.09 -9.45 16.66
CA GLU A 62 -12.00 -10.57 17.63
C GLU A 62 -11.87 -11.93 16.94
N SER A 63 -12.91 -12.76 17.00
CA SER A 63 -12.97 -14.08 16.34
C SER A 63 -13.76 -14.08 15.03
N PHE A 64 -14.25 -12.90 14.60
CA PHE A 64 -15.02 -12.77 13.36
C PHE A 64 -14.14 -12.27 12.23
N LEU A 65 -14.32 -12.83 11.05
CA LEU A 65 -13.76 -12.36 9.80
C LEU A 65 -14.90 -12.18 8.79
N ALA A 66 -15.08 -10.97 8.28
CA ALA A 66 -16.03 -10.69 7.22
C ALA A 66 -15.28 -10.53 5.89
N ILE A 67 -15.83 -11.11 4.83
CA ILE A 67 -15.21 -11.14 3.50
C ILE A 67 -16.26 -10.81 2.46
N SER A 68 -15.94 -9.96 1.49
CA SER A 68 -16.72 -9.78 0.28
C SER A 68 -15.99 -10.38 -0.91
N SER A 69 -16.74 -11.04 -1.80
CA SER A 69 -16.24 -11.67 -3.00
C SER A 69 -16.53 -10.85 -4.25
N SER A 70 -15.80 -11.15 -5.33
CA SER A 70 -15.98 -10.54 -6.66
C SER A 70 -17.32 -10.84 -7.31
N THR A 71 -18.06 -11.85 -6.83
CA THR A 71 -19.42 -12.19 -7.31
C THR A 71 -20.51 -11.49 -6.52
N GLY A 72 -20.15 -10.66 -5.54
CA GLY A 72 -21.08 -9.92 -4.71
C GLY A 72 -21.63 -10.71 -3.51
N ASP A 73 -20.98 -11.79 -3.13
CA ASP A 73 -21.33 -12.55 -1.94
C ASP A 73 -20.55 -12.03 -0.72
N VAL A 74 -21.20 -11.98 0.44
CA VAL A 74 -20.58 -11.61 1.71
C VAL A 74 -20.62 -12.80 2.65
N PHE A 75 -19.45 -13.17 3.14
CA PHE A 75 -19.25 -14.28 4.07
C PHE A 75 -18.86 -13.76 5.44
N LEU A 76 -19.36 -14.40 6.48
CA LEU A 76 -18.91 -14.23 7.85
C LEU A 76 -18.31 -15.54 8.35
N MET A 77 -17.07 -15.50 8.78
CA MET A 77 -16.37 -16.65 9.37
C MET A 77 -16.28 -16.48 10.88
N VAL A 78 -16.54 -17.55 11.59
CA VAL A 78 -16.42 -17.65 13.06
C VAL A 78 -15.80 -19.00 13.38
N ASP A 79 -14.70 -19.03 14.11
CA ASP A 79 -14.02 -20.27 14.55
C ASP A 79 -13.81 -21.29 13.40
N ASN A 80 -13.37 -20.80 12.21
CA ASN A 80 -13.20 -21.58 10.99
C ASN A 80 -14.50 -22.11 10.34
N SER A 81 -15.66 -21.70 10.80
CA SER A 81 -16.95 -21.97 10.15
C SER A 81 -17.33 -20.78 9.27
N GLU A 82 -17.60 -21.05 8.01
CA GLU A 82 -17.98 -20.06 7.01
C GLU A 82 -19.52 -20.06 6.86
N GLU A 83 -20.11 -18.87 6.86
CA GLU A 83 -21.53 -18.66 6.57
C GLU A 83 -21.68 -17.53 5.53
N LYS A 84 -22.38 -17.81 4.43
CA LYS A 84 -22.77 -16.78 3.47
C LYS A 84 -23.98 -16.02 4.04
N ILE A 85 -23.78 -14.74 4.37
CA ILE A 85 -24.80 -13.90 5.00
C ILE A 85 -25.53 -12.97 4.03
N LEU A 86 -24.96 -12.69 2.86
CA LEU A 86 -25.56 -11.80 1.86
C LEU A 86 -25.10 -12.21 0.46
N SER A 87 -25.92 -11.93 -0.56
CA SER A 87 -25.59 -12.19 -1.98
C SER A 87 -26.04 -11.05 -2.89
N GLY A 88 -25.33 -10.88 -3.99
CA GLY A 88 -25.68 -9.92 -5.03
C GLY A 88 -25.40 -8.46 -4.66
N VAL A 89 -24.41 -8.22 -3.78
CA VAL A 89 -23.97 -6.88 -3.37
C VAL A 89 -22.47 -6.73 -3.65
N ASN A 90 -22.13 -6.06 -4.74
CA ASN A 90 -20.74 -5.76 -5.08
C ASN A 90 -20.17 -4.72 -4.10
N CYS A 91 -19.27 -5.16 -3.23
CA CYS A 91 -18.68 -4.32 -2.20
C CYS A 91 -17.23 -3.99 -2.54
N ASN A 92 -16.85 -2.72 -2.43
CA ASN A 92 -15.47 -2.24 -2.57
C ASN A 92 -14.76 -2.04 -1.21
N ALA A 93 -15.52 -1.93 -0.12
CA ALA A 93 -14.97 -1.85 1.23
C ALA A 93 -15.90 -2.49 2.25
N ILE A 94 -15.31 -3.08 3.28
CA ILE A 94 -16.01 -3.71 4.41
C ILE A 94 -15.37 -3.25 5.72
N CYS A 95 -16.18 -3.07 6.76
CA CYS A 95 -15.70 -2.78 8.10
C CYS A 95 -16.58 -3.47 9.13
N LEU A 96 -15.96 -4.23 10.02
CA LEU A 96 -16.64 -5.09 10.99
C LEU A 96 -16.70 -4.42 12.38
N SER A 97 -17.92 -4.35 12.93
CA SER A 97 -18.18 -3.99 14.33
C SER A 97 -18.53 -5.22 15.16
N GLU A 98 -18.62 -5.06 16.47
CA GLU A 98 -19.11 -6.14 17.34
C GLU A 98 -20.53 -6.61 16.97
N ASN A 99 -21.40 -5.69 16.55
CA ASN A 99 -22.82 -5.95 16.40
C ASN A 99 -23.35 -5.82 14.96
N TYR A 100 -22.56 -5.27 14.04
CA TYR A 100 -22.97 -5.01 12.68
C TYR A 100 -21.77 -5.01 11.72
N ILE A 101 -22.06 -5.07 10.45
CA ILE A 101 -21.09 -4.99 9.36
C ILE A 101 -21.46 -3.79 8.49
N LEU A 102 -20.47 -2.98 8.13
CA LEU A 102 -20.61 -1.91 7.15
C LEU A 102 -20.04 -2.36 5.82
N LEU A 103 -20.79 -2.14 4.77
CA LEU A 103 -20.44 -2.45 3.40
C LEU A 103 -20.52 -1.18 2.57
N SER A 104 -19.48 -0.83 1.85
CA SER A 104 -19.54 0.15 0.76
C SER A 104 -19.70 -0.57 -0.55
N THR A 105 -20.68 -0.18 -1.34
CA THR A 105 -21.00 -0.82 -2.61
C THR A 105 -20.47 -0.01 -3.79
N GLU A 106 -20.29 -0.67 -4.93
CA GLU A 106 -19.94 -0.01 -6.20
C GLU A 106 -20.99 0.99 -6.68
N ASP A 107 -22.26 0.81 -6.25
CA ASP A 107 -23.36 1.75 -6.53
C ASP A 107 -23.32 3.01 -5.64
N GLY A 108 -22.32 3.10 -4.76
CA GLY A 108 -22.13 4.22 -3.85
C GLY A 108 -22.96 4.17 -2.56
N ASP A 109 -23.59 3.06 -2.26
CA ASP A 109 -24.34 2.86 -1.02
C ASP A 109 -23.43 2.42 0.12
N LEU A 110 -23.57 3.05 1.28
CA LEU A 110 -23.08 2.54 2.55
C LEU A 110 -24.24 1.79 3.22
N LEU A 111 -24.06 0.47 3.40
CA LEU A 111 -25.03 -0.42 4.02
C LEU A 111 -24.56 -0.81 5.42
N SER A 112 -25.47 -0.80 6.39
CA SER A 112 -25.28 -1.43 7.69
C SER A 112 -26.15 -2.68 7.74
N ILE A 113 -25.55 -3.84 7.99
CA ILE A 113 -26.23 -5.13 8.13
C ILE A 113 -25.91 -5.75 9.50
N ASP A 114 -26.80 -6.60 10.00
CA ASP A 114 -26.48 -7.45 11.15
C ASP A 114 -25.62 -8.66 10.73
N LYS A 115 -25.16 -9.43 11.69
CA LYS A 115 -24.31 -10.60 11.42
C LYS A 115 -25.05 -11.78 10.74
N GLN A 116 -26.36 -11.68 10.58
CA GLN A 116 -27.22 -12.62 9.84
C GLN A 116 -27.58 -12.11 8.44
N GLY A 117 -27.03 -10.95 8.02
CA GLY A 117 -27.30 -10.34 6.73
C GLY A 117 -28.56 -9.47 6.68
N GLY A 118 -29.26 -9.30 7.81
CA GLY A 118 -30.42 -8.42 7.90
C GLY A 118 -30.03 -6.94 7.76
N ARG A 119 -30.68 -6.22 6.82
CA ARG A 119 -30.37 -4.78 6.59
C ARG A 119 -30.89 -3.94 7.76
N ARG A 120 -29.99 -3.16 8.36
CA ARG A 120 -30.29 -2.23 9.46
C ARG A 120 -30.54 -0.82 8.95
N ALA A 121 -29.63 -0.30 8.14
CA ALA A 121 -29.70 1.06 7.59
C ALA A 121 -28.93 1.14 6.26
N SER A 122 -29.19 2.19 5.48
CA SER A 122 -28.40 2.50 4.30
C SER A 122 -28.44 3.98 3.95
N VAL A 123 -27.38 4.48 3.33
CA VAL A 123 -27.28 5.83 2.82
C VAL A 123 -26.42 5.82 1.56
N ASN A 124 -26.81 6.59 0.55
CA ASN A 124 -25.98 6.76 -0.67
C ASN A 124 -25.01 7.92 -0.46
N LEU A 125 -23.71 7.67 -0.66
CA LEU A 125 -22.60 8.60 -0.44
C LEU A 125 -21.72 8.80 -1.69
N GLY A 126 -21.96 8.03 -2.75
CA GLY A 126 -21.00 7.84 -3.82
C GLY A 126 -19.87 6.88 -3.39
N ASN A 127 -18.86 6.72 -4.23
CA ASN A 127 -17.77 5.80 -3.98
C ASN A 127 -17.03 6.13 -2.68
N THR A 128 -16.99 5.13 -1.79
CA THR A 128 -16.35 5.24 -0.48
C THR A 128 -15.04 4.47 -0.47
N THR A 129 -13.96 5.11 -0.06
CA THR A 129 -12.62 4.51 -0.05
C THR A 129 -12.18 4.03 1.33
N ILE A 130 -12.61 4.73 2.39
CA ILE A 130 -12.18 4.42 3.75
C ILE A 130 -13.38 4.44 4.69
N ILE A 131 -13.54 3.39 5.47
CA ILE A 131 -14.50 3.29 6.56
C ILE A 131 -13.74 3.07 7.87
N ARG A 132 -14.10 3.81 8.92
CA ARG A 132 -13.58 3.61 10.28
C ARG A 132 -14.70 3.66 11.29
N ILE A 133 -14.69 2.72 12.22
CA ILE A 133 -15.64 2.66 13.34
C ILE A 133 -14.88 3.05 14.61
N SER A 134 -15.50 3.84 15.47
CA SER A 134 -14.95 4.20 16.78
C SER A 134 -14.85 2.99 17.71
N ASP A 135 -14.00 3.09 18.73
CA ASP A 135 -13.81 2.01 19.71
C ASP A 135 -15.07 1.67 20.52
N ASP A 136 -15.91 2.67 20.74
CA ASP A 136 -17.21 2.51 21.41
C ASP A 136 -18.33 2.06 20.45
N HIS A 137 -18.00 1.79 19.19
CA HIS A 137 -18.91 1.34 18.11
C HIS A 137 -20.11 2.26 17.83
N ASN A 138 -20.09 3.50 18.32
CA ASN A 138 -21.20 4.44 18.18
C ASN A 138 -21.01 5.47 17.07
N GLN A 139 -19.82 5.56 16.47
CA GLN A 139 -19.49 6.55 15.47
C GLN A 139 -18.77 5.90 14.29
N ILE A 140 -19.15 6.35 13.11
CA ILE A 140 -18.63 5.85 11.84
C ILE A 140 -18.08 7.05 11.07
N VAL A 141 -16.85 6.97 10.61
CA VAL A 141 -16.22 7.96 9.75
C VAL A 141 -15.97 7.34 8.39
N VAL A 142 -16.40 8.04 7.35
CA VAL A 142 -16.32 7.58 5.96
C VAL A 142 -15.66 8.65 5.12
N ALA A 143 -14.72 8.25 4.27
CA ALA A 143 -14.14 9.09 3.24
C ALA A 143 -14.57 8.60 1.86
N SER A 144 -14.99 9.51 0.98
CA SER A 144 -15.27 9.23 -0.43
C SER A 144 -14.03 9.45 -1.30
N GLU A 145 -14.06 8.93 -2.53
CA GLU A 145 -13.03 9.19 -3.56
C GLU A 145 -12.81 10.69 -3.84
N GLU A 146 -13.86 11.48 -3.73
CA GLU A 146 -13.83 12.95 -3.90
C GLU A 146 -13.24 13.69 -2.69
N GLY A 147 -12.67 12.96 -1.70
CA GLY A 147 -12.12 13.56 -0.49
C GLY A 147 -13.15 14.09 0.50
N LYS A 148 -14.45 13.82 0.31
CA LYS A 148 -15.50 14.20 1.27
C LYS A 148 -15.43 13.28 2.49
N MET A 149 -15.43 13.92 3.66
CA MET A 149 -15.53 13.21 4.95
C MET A 149 -16.96 13.29 5.48
N THR A 150 -17.51 12.17 5.94
CA THR A 150 -18.83 12.16 6.58
C THR A 150 -18.77 11.33 7.87
N VAL A 151 -19.36 11.84 8.91
CA VAL A 151 -19.46 11.20 10.23
C VAL A 151 -20.90 10.82 10.51
N PHE A 152 -21.12 9.58 10.89
CA PHE A 152 -22.43 9.02 11.22
C PHE A 152 -22.47 8.47 12.65
N ASN A 153 -23.68 8.31 13.17
CA ASN A 153 -23.94 7.39 14.28
C ASN A 153 -24.08 5.93 13.75
N ASN A 154 -24.31 4.97 14.63
CA ASN A 154 -24.48 3.56 14.29
C ASN A 154 -25.77 3.23 13.50
N ASP A 155 -26.70 4.17 13.40
CA ASP A 155 -27.93 4.05 12.61
C ASP A 155 -27.81 4.74 11.24
N LEU A 156 -26.60 5.15 10.87
CA LEU A 156 -26.26 5.91 9.65
C LEU A 156 -26.96 7.29 9.55
N GLU A 157 -27.30 7.88 10.68
CA GLU A 157 -27.71 9.29 10.72
C GLU A 157 -26.46 10.17 10.72
N MET A 158 -26.43 11.14 9.81
CA MET A 158 -25.28 12.03 9.64
C MET A 158 -25.13 12.98 10.84
N LEU A 159 -23.95 12.92 11.47
CA LEU A 159 -23.58 13.79 12.58
C LEU A 159 -22.81 15.03 12.08
N ASN A 160 -21.94 14.84 11.09
CA ASN A 160 -21.08 15.88 10.54
C ASN A 160 -20.63 15.52 9.11
N SER A 161 -20.31 16.52 8.31
CA SER A 161 -19.75 16.30 6.97
C SER A 161 -18.88 17.47 6.56
N SER A 162 -17.73 17.18 5.94
CA SER A 162 -16.99 18.19 5.19
C SER A 162 -17.51 18.26 3.76
N PRO A 163 -17.48 19.43 3.12
CA PRO A 163 -17.70 19.48 1.69
C PRO A 163 -16.57 18.70 0.96
N PRO A 164 -16.79 18.21 -0.26
CA PRO A 164 -15.69 17.77 -1.12
C PRO A 164 -14.72 18.94 -1.32
N ALA A 165 -13.45 18.61 -1.56
CA ALA A 165 -12.48 19.63 -1.93
C ALA A 165 -12.96 20.37 -3.20
N LYS A 166 -12.71 21.68 -3.27
CA LYS A 166 -13.15 22.49 -4.42
C LYS A 166 -12.50 22.07 -5.73
N ASP A 167 -11.37 21.43 -5.65
CA ASP A 167 -10.62 20.88 -6.77
C ASP A 167 -10.75 19.36 -6.69
N ASP A 168 -11.23 18.70 -7.72
CA ASP A 168 -11.48 17.26 -7.84
C ASP A 168 -10.22 16.36 -7.67
N ILE A 169 -9.14 16.88 -7.07
CA ILE A 169 -7.82 16.27 -7.04
C ILE A 169 -7.29 16.13 -5.61
N GLU A 170 -8.15 16.27 -4.62
CA GLU A 170 -7.76 16.12 -3.23
C GLU A 170 -8.30 14.80 -2.65
N MET A 171 -7.42 13.96 -2.11
CA MET A 171 -7.76 12.64 -1.58
C MET A 171 -7.52 12.55 -0.09
N VAL A 172 -8.37 11.79 0.60
CA VAL A 172 -8.08 11.26 1.92
C VAL A 172 -7.24 9.99 1.76
N THR A 173 -6.00 10.02 2.22
CA THR A 173 -5.08 8.88 2.10
C THR A 173 -5.13 7.97 3.32
N ASN A 174 -5.41 8.50 4.50
CA ASN A 174 -5.55 7.70 5.71
C ASN A 174 -6.46 8.37 6.75
N ILE A 175 -7.09 7.56 7.59
CA ILE A 175 -7.85 8.00 8.77
C ILE A 175 -7.36 7.18 9.95
N SER A 176 -6.93 7.85 11.02
CA SER A 176 -6.53 7.18 12.24
C SER A 176 -7.69 6.50 12.95
N ARG A 177 -7.38 5.67 13.95
CA ARG A 177 -8.35 5.18 14.91
C ARG A 177 -9.08 6.34 15.59
N ILE A 178 -10.38 6.21 15.80
CA ILE A 178 -11.22 7.21 16.48
C ILE A 178 -11.17 6.95 17.98
N VAL A 179 -10.52 7.84 18.71
CA VAL A 179 -10.33 7.72 20.16
C VAL A 179 -11.05 8.89 20.86
N ARG A 180 -12.02 8.62 21.70
CA ARG A 180 -12.81 9.66 22.39
C ARG A 180 -13.39 10.73 21.46
N GLY A 181 -13.85 10.29 20.28
CA GLY A 181 -14.40 11.17 19.24
C GLY A 181 -13.38 11.99 18.46
N ARG A 182 -12.09 11.81 18.70
CA ARG A 182 -10.99 12.49 17.98
C ARG A 182 -10.29 11.55 17.02
N PHE A 183 -9.90 12.05 15.88
CA PHE A 183 -9.13 11.32 14.89
C PHE A 183 -8.32 12.27 14.01
N LEU A 184 -7.27 11.73 13.40
CA LEU A 184 -6.41 12.42 12.46
C LEU A 184 -6.68 11.89 11.06
N VAL A 185 -6.75 12.79 10.09
CA VAL A 185 -6.95 12.49 8.67
C VAL A 185 -5.74 12.96 7.91
N SER A 186 -5.19 12.15 7.04
CA SER A 186 -4.19 12.62 6.09
C SER A 186 -4.80 12.87 4.73
N ARG A 187 -4.40 13.98 4.12
CA ARG A 187 -4.79 14.38 2.78
C ARG A 187 -3.58 14.61 1.90
N GLU A 188 -3.76 14.28 0.64
CA GLU A 188 -2.83 14.58 -0.43
C GLU A 188 -3.55 15.36 -1.51
N SER A 189 -2.98 16.48 -1.94
CA SER A 189 -3.46 17.26 -3.06
C SER A 189 -2.65 16.93 -4.30
N LEU A 190 -3.30 16.45 -5.35
CA LEU A 190 -2.68 16.06 -6.62
C LEU A 190 -2.84 17.12 -7.72
N GLY A 191 -3.50 18.23 -7.42
CA GLY A 191 -3.83 19.26 -8.40
C GLY A 191 -2.90 20.47 -8.39
N VAL A 192 -3.05 21.32 -9.41
CA VAL A 192 -2.57 22.70 -9.35
C VAL A 192 -3.41 23.41 -8.31
N VAL A 193 -2.87 23.52 -7.12
CA VAL A 193 -3.54 24.22 -6.03
C VAL A 193 -3.59 25.70 -6.41
N VAL A 194 -4.78 26.19 -6.65
CA VAL A 194 -5.03 27.62 -6.95
C VAL A 194 -4.95 28.44 -5.65
N ASP A 195 -4.85 27.77 -4.50
CA ASP A 195 -4.74 28.37 -3.18
C ASP A 195 -3.49 27.87 -2.44
N ASP A 196 -3.14 28.51 -1.32
CA ASP A 196 -1.93 28.24 -0.52
C ASP A 196 -2.04 26.94 0.33
N ARG A 197 -2.92 26.00 -0.02
CA ARG A 197 -3.03 24.72 0.72
C ARG A 197 -1.80 23.85 0.51
N PRO A 198 -1.23 23.26 1.57
CA PRO A 198 -0.08 22.35 1.45
C PRO A 198 -0.49 21.07 0.71
N VAL A 199 0.46 20.52 -0.08
CA VAL A 199 0.26 19.28 -0.87
C VAL A 199 -0.05 18.11 0.04
N ASN A 200 0.73 17.97 1.13
CA ASN A 200 0.53 16.92 2.13
C ASN A 200 0.17 17.58 3.46
N ARG A 201 -0.96 17.19 4.01
CA ARG A 201 -1.41 17.76 5.29
C ARG A 201 -2.12 16.73 6.15
N LEU A 202 -2.11 17.01 7.43
CA LEU A 202 -2.90 16.32 8.44
C LEU A 202 -4.00 17.23 8.97
N GLU A 203 -5.16 16.66 9.20
CA GLU A 203 -6.35 17.35 9.71
C GLU A 203 -6.79 16.73 11.03
N PHE A 204 -6.87 17.54 12.08
CA PHE A 204 -7.44 17.15 13.37
C PHE A 204 -8.96 17.29 13.33
N TRP A 205 -9.62 16.17 13.51
CA TRP A 205 -11.08 16.08 13.49
C TRP A 205 -11.66 15.65 14.82
N HIS A 206 -12.85 16.16 15.10
CA HIS A 206 -13.72 15.65 16.17
C HIS A 206 -15.09 15.33 15.57
N VAL A 207 -15.66 14.18 15.95
CA VAL A 207 -16.90 13.63 15.36
C VAL A 207 -18.09 14.60 15.43
N LYS A 208 -18.18 15.45 16.47
CA LYS A 208 -19.25 16.45 16.63
C LYS A 208 -18.88 17.84 16.17
N GLU A 209 -17.64 18.24 16.35
CA GLU A 209 -17.18 19.63 16.11
C GLU A 209 -16.62 19.80 14.68
N GLY A 210 -16.31 18.70 13.99
CA GLY A 210 -15.70 18.71 12.66
C GLY A 210 -14.20 18.98 12.68
N LEU A 211 -13.71 19.57 11.61
CA LEU A 211 -12.32 19.98 11.44
C LEU A 211 -11.95 21.10 12.42
N SER A 212 -10.86 20.92 13.17
CA SER A 212 -10.40 21.89 14.17
C SER A 212 -9.06 22.52 13.82
N GLU A 213 -8.16 21.79 13.13
CA GLU A 213 -6.82 22.26 12.84
C GLU A 213 -6.25 21.50 11.65
N GLN A 214 -5.36 22.15 10.89
CA GLN A 214 -4.62 21.55 9.78
C GLN A 214 -3.13 21.82 9.97
N VAL A 215 -2.31 20.83 9.64
CA VAL A 215 -0.86 20.88 9.77
C VAL A 215 -0.20 20.32 8.53
N GLU A 216 0.76 21.06 7.97
CA GLU A 216 1.57 20.59 6.84
C GLU A 216 2.58 19.52 7.28
N ILE A 217 2.80 18.50 6.43
CA ILE A 217 3.82 17.48 6.62
C ILE A 217 4.74 17.38 5.41
N PRO A 218 6.01 16.96 5.60
CA PRO A 218 7.03 17.01 4.54
C PRO A 218 6.74 16.09 3.36
N SER A 219 6.13 14.92 3.60
CA SER A 219 5.77 13.96 2.56
C SER A 219 4.45 13.26 2.90
N ARG A 220 3.90 12.50 1.97
CA ARG A 220 2.63 11.78 2.13
C ARG A 220 2.66 10.85 3.34
N ALA A 221 1.66 10.95 4.23
CA ALA A 221 1.48 9.98 5.31
C ALA A 221 1.03 8.63 4.75
N THR A 222 1.74 7.58 5.13
CA THR A 222 1.46 6.19 4.73
C THR A 222 0.70 5.44 5.82
N CYS A 223 0.96 5.76 7.08
CA CYS A 223 0.30 5.15 8.23
C CYS A 223 0.22 6.14 9.41
N ILE A 224 -0.82 5.97 10.23
CA ILE A 224 -1.09 6.81 11.38
C ILE A 224 -1.44 5.92 12.57
N GLN A 225 -0.77 6.11 13.69
CA GLN A 225 -1.04 5.40 14.94
C GLN A 225 -1.32 6.38 16.08
N ALA A 226 -2.54 6.33 16.63
CA ALA A 226 -2.91 7.15 17.79
C ALA A 226 -2.20 6.67 19.06
N SER A 227 -1.72 7.61 19.89
CA SER A 227 -1.06 7.36 21.17
C SER A 227 -1.33 8.49 22.15
N GLY A 228 -2.02 8.19 23.25
CA GLY A 228 -2.37 9.22 24.24
C GLY A 228 -3.17 10.36 23.60
N ASP A 229 -2.62 11.59 23.68
CA ASP A 229 -3.25 12.79 23.11
C ASP A 229 -2.67 13.19 21.72
N GLY A 230 -1.77 12.37 21.16
CA GLY A 230 -1.14 12.63 19.86
C GLY A 230 -1.11 11.41 18.93
N TYR A 231 -0.32 11.54 17.86
CA TYR A 231 -0.25 10.55 16.81
C TYR A 231 1.19 10.36 16.34
N TYR A 232 1.59 9.11 16.14
CA TYR A 232 2.76 8.79 15.34
C TYR A 232 2.33 8.66 13.89
N VAL A 233 3.08 9.30 12.99
CA VAL A 233 2.81 9.32 11.55
C VAL A 233 4.05 8.86 10.82
N GLY A 234 3.92 7.79 10.05
CA GLY A 234 4.93 7.33 9.11
C GLY A 234 4.68 7.95 7.75
N CYS A 235 5.76 8.40 7.10
CA CYS A 235 5.67 9.08 5.82
C CYS A 235 6.40 8.31 4.71
N PHE A 236 6.08 8.67 3.47
CA PHE A 236 6.57 8.00 2.26
C PHE A 236 8.09 8.15 2.06
N GLU A 237 8.68 9.29 2.43
CA GLU A 237 10.14 9.51 2.34
C GLU A 237 10.90 9.05 3.59
N GLY A 238 10.21 8.32 4.50
CA GLY A 238 10.81 7.67 5.66
C GLY A 238 10.81 8.49 6.94
N GLU A 239 10.17 9.66 6.96
CA GLU A 239 10.02 10.44 8.18
C GLU A 239 9.05 9.74 9.15
N LEU A 240 9.48 9.57 10.39
CA LEU A 240 8.64 9.23 11.52
C LEU A 240 8.37 10.52 12.31
N LEU A 241 7.12 10.96 12.33
CA LEU A 241 6.70 12.20 12.96
C LEU A 241 5.89 11.91 14.23
N TRP A 242 6.02 12.79 15.22
CA TRP A 242 5.09 12.95 16.32
C TRP A 242 4.22 14.17 16.07
N ILE A 243 2.91 13.99 16.10
CA ILE A 243 1.91 15.01 15.80
C ILE A 243 1.01 15.20 17.01
N GLU A 244 0.93 16.42 17.49
CA GLU A 244 0.08 16.82 18.62
C GLU A 244 -0.67 18.10 18.28
N ARG A 245 -1.94 18.19 18.66
CA ARG A 245 -2.78 19.35 18.37
C ARG A 245 -2.18 20.62 18.99
N GLY A 246 -2.16 21.71 18.21
CA GLY A 246 -1.62 23.02 18.65
C GLY A 246 -0.09 23.08 18.68
N LYS A 247 0.60 22.10 18.12
CA LYS A 247 2.07 22.08 18.02
C LYS A 247 2.50 21.74 16.60
N ASP A 248 3.67 22.26 16.23
CA ASP A 248 4.31 21.88 14.96
C ASP A 248 4.71 20.39 14.96
N PRO A 249 4.69 19.73 13.79
CA PRO A 249 5.16 18.36 13.62
C PRO A 249 6.58 18.17 14.12
N THR A 250 6.81 17.21 15.00
CA THR A 250 8.14 16.88 15.49
C THR A 250 8.69 15.68 14.73
N LEU A 251 9.82 15.88 14.02
CA LEU A 251 10.55 14.79 13.40
C LEU A 251 11.29 13.98 14.46
N LEU A 252 10.89 12.72 14.66
CA LEU A 252 11.58 11.81 15.59
C LEU A 252 12.82 11.21 14.94
N THR A 253 12.68 10.69 13.72
CA THR A 253 13.78 10.14 12.92
C THR A 253 13.37 10.07 11.44
N ASN A 254 14.37 9.93 10.57
CA ASN A 254 14.13 9.60 9.14
C ASN A 254 14.86 8.30 8.84
N LEU A 255 14.11 7.30 8.35
CA LEU A 255 14.61 5.95 8.07
C LEU A 255 15.14 5.80 6.62
N GLY A 256 14.96 6.82 5.78
CA GLY A 256 15.43 6.87 4.39
C GLY A 256 14.62 6.05 3.39
N TYR A 257 13.63 5.29 3.86
CA TYR A 257 12.72 4.50 3.03
C TYR A 257 11.29 4.64 3.55
N SER A 258 10.31 4.50 2.66
CA SER A 258 8.89 4.58 3.00
C SER A 258 8.55 3.72 4.22
N ILE A 259 7.88 4.33 5.18
CA ILE A 259 7.33 3.62 6.34
C ILE A 259 6.02 2.96 5.88
N THR A 260 5.92 1.65 6.04
CA THR A 260 4.76 0.87 5.58
C THR A 260 3.73 0.65 6.66
N ASP A 261 4.14 0.43 7.90
CA ASP A 261 3.22 0.28 9.04
C ASP A 261 3.87 0.70 10.37
N LEU A 262 3.02 1.05 11.34
CA LEU A 262 3.37 1.47 12.69
C LEU A 262 2.53 0.73 13.72
N LYS A 263 3.15 0.27 14.80
CA LYS A 263 2.46 -0.25 15.99
C LYS A 263 3.10 0.27 17.27
N ILE A 264 2.28 0.50 18.29
CA ILE A 264 2.80 0.82 19.62
C ILE A 264 3.03 -0.48 20.38
N TRP A 265 4.20 -0.59 20.99
CA TRP A 265 4.62 -1.75 21.75
C TRP A 265 5.34 -1.36 23.03
N GLU A 266 4.70 -1.60 24.18
CA GLU A 266 5.28 -1.30 25.51
C GLU A 266 5.83 0.14 25.64
N GLY A 267 5.13 1.10 25.03
CA GLY A 267 5.50 2.52 25.03
C GLY A 267 6.51 2.92 23.95
N ASP A 268 7.11 1.98 23.23
CA ASP A 268 7.94 2.23 22.05
C ASP A 268 7.11 2.13 20.77
N ILE A 269 7.73 2.44 19.64
CA ILE A 269 7.14 2.37 18.31
C ILE A 269 7.83 1.26 17.52
N LEU A 270 7.06 0.30 17.05
CA LEU A 270 7.50 -0.65 16.02
C LEU A 270 7.20 -0.04 14.66
N VAL A 271 8.20 -0.01 13.81
CA VAL A 271 8.15 0.63 12.49
C VAL A 271 8.64 -0.35 11.46
N SER A 272 7.86 -0.58 10.41
CA SER A 272 8.33 -1.27 9.22
C SER A 272 8.68 -0.26 8.12
N SER A 273 9.84 -0.48 7.49
CA SER A 273 10.33 0.37 6.42
C SER A 273 11.24 -0.47 5.53
N TRP A 274 10.83 -0.66 4.26
CA TRP A 274 11.53 -1.52 3.32
C TRP A 274 11.64 -2.96 3.85
N PHE A 275 12.88 -3.50 3.93
CA PHE A 275 13.16 -4.84 4.48
C PHE A 275 13.33 -4.84 6.01
N TYR A 276 13.16 -3.71 6.68
CA TYR A 276 13.53 -3.58 8.08
C TYR A 276 12.32 -3.33 8.97
N ALA A 277 12.25 -4.07 10.08
CA ALA A 277 11.47 -3.70 11.23
C ALA A 277 12.39 -3.12 12.31
N ARG A 278 11.96 -2.05 12.96
CA ARG A 278 12.71 -1.34 13.99
C ARG A 278 11.85 -1.09 15.21
N ARG A 279 12.48 -1.14 16.39
CA ARG A 279 11.90 -0.62 17.63
C ARG A 279 12.54 0.72 17.94
N ILE A 280 11.72 1.75 18.01
CA ILE A 280 12.15 3.13 18.19
C ILE A 280 11.49 3.68 19.46
N SER A 281 12.24 4.36 20.32
CA SER A 281 11.68 5.01 21.49
C SER A 281 10.87 6.26 21.11
N PRO A 282 10.01 6.80 21.99
CA PRO A 282 9.29 8.06 21.75
C PRO A 282 10.20 9.25 21.44
N GLU A 283 11.47 9.21 21.87
CA GLU A 283 12.49 10.23 21.59
C GLU A 283 13.19 10.02 20.23
N GLY A 284 12.77 9.01 19.45
CA GLY A 284 13.37 8.71 18.14
C GLY A 284 14.65 7.86 18.19
N ILE A 285 14.97 7.23 19.34
CA ILE A 285 16.17 6.39 19.49
C ILE A 285 15.87 4.97 19.06
N GLU A 286 16.62 4.46 18.08
CA GLU A 286 16.51 3.08 17.62
C GLU A 286 17.11 2.13 18.68
N LYS A 287 16.29 1.17 19.15
CA LYS A 287 16.66 0.18 20.16
C LYS A 287 17.18 -1.11 19.54
N TRP A 288 16.51 -1.59 18.49
CA TRP A 288 16.94 -2.73 17.69
C TRP A 288 16.42 -2.65 16.26
N ILE A 289 17.03 -3.43 15.40
CA ILE A 289 16.67 -3.64 14.00
C ILE A 289 16.52 -5.13 13.70
N PHE A 290 15.56 -5.48 12.89
CA PHE A 290 15.34 -6.80 12.30
C PHE A 290 15.33 -6.67 10.77
N GLU A 291 16.10 -7.51 10.08
CA GLU A 291 16.10 -7.59 8.62
C GLU A 291 15.20 -8.75 8.16
N HIS A 292 14.18 -8.42 7.39
CA HIS A 292 13.23 -9.36 6.82
C HIS A 292 13.66 -9.74 5.39
N PRO A 293 13.44 -10.98 4.93
CA PRO A 293 13.83 -11.41 3.58
C PRO A 293 13.20 -10.64 2.43
N THR A 294 12.03 -10.05 2.66
CA THR A 294 11.23 -9.32 1.67
C THR A 294 10.72 -8.00 2.25
N ILE A 295 10.13 -7.13 1.42
CA ILE A 295 9.52 -5.87 1.88
C ILE A 295 8.38 -6.17 2.84
N ILE A 296 8.39 -5.50 4.00
CA ILE A 296 7.35 -5.66 5.03
C ILE A 296 6.20 -4.73 4.69
N SER A 297 4.99 -5.27 4.52
CA SER A 297 3.77 -4.48 4.28
C SER A 297 3.00 -4.19 5.57
N LYS A 298 3.04 -5.11 6.54
CA LYS A 298 2.18 -5.02 7.74
C LYS A 298 2.85 -5.61 8.98
N ILE A 299 2.57 -5.01 10.12
CA ILE A 299 2.96 -5.48 11.44
C ILE A 299 1.70 -5.93 12.18
N LEU A 300 1.62 -7.19 12.59
CA LEU A 300 0.54 -7.70 13.43
C LEU A 300 1.05 -7.93 14.85
N SER A 301 0.40 -7.29 15.83
CA SER A 301 0.62 -7.60 17.24
C SER A 301 -0.22 -8.81 17.60
N LEU A 302 0.42 -9.93 17.83
CA LEU A 302 -0.20 -11.18 18.23
C LEU A 302 -0.29 -11.29 19.76
N GLY A 303 -0.97 -12.29 20.26
CA GLY A 303 -0.94 -12.63 21.68
C GLY A 303 0.46 -13.08 22.15
N GLN A 304 0.66 -13.21 23.46
CA GLN A 304 1.89 -13.73 24.09
C GLN A 304 3.19 -12.94 23.77
N GLY A 305 3.08 -11.69 23.38
CA GLY A 305 4.27 -10.87 23.14
C GLY A 305 4.95 -11.12 21.79
N ILE A 306 4.31 -11.80 20.87
CA ILE A 306 4.81 -12.09 19.53
C ILE A 306 4.26 -11.08 18.51
N ILE A 307 5.08 -10.75 17.54
CA ILE A 307 4.73 -9.90 16.40
C ILE A 307 4.93 -10.71 15.13
N ALA A 308 3.97 -10.64 14.22
CA ALA A 308 4.15 -11.11 12.86
C ALA A 308 4.46 -9.95 11.92
N LEU A 309 5.52 -10.09 11.14
CA LEU A 309 5.91 -9.21 10.05
C LEU A 309 5.48 -9.86 8.75
N ILE A 310 4.54 -9.25 8.06
CA ILE A 310 3.94 -9.79 6.83
C ILE A 310 4.62 -9.13 5.64
N SER A 311 5.03 -9.94 4.66
CA SER A 311 5.61 -9.42 3.43
C SER A 311 4.57 -8.77 2.53
N ASP A 312 5.04 -7.87 1.69
CA ASP A 312 4.27 -7.32 0.59
C ASP A 312 3.90 -8.41 -0.44
N LYS A 313 2.86 -8.18 -1.23
CA LYS A 313 2.51 -9.00 -2.40
C LYS A 313 3.73 -9.04 -3.31
N GLY A 314 4.49 -10.12 -3.25
CA GLY A 314 5.87 -10.17 -3.74
C GLY A 314 6.00 -9.74 -5.19
N SER A 315 6.94 -8.86 -5.43
CA SER A 315 7.48 -8.53 -6.75
C SER A 315 8.11 -9.73 -7.48
N SER A 316 8.17 -10.91 -6.86
CA SER A 316 8.78 -12.13 -7.40
C SER A 316 7.78 -13.22 -7.83
N GLY A 317 6.47 -12.99 -7.73
CA GLY A 317 5.42 -13.89 -8.25
C GLY A 317 5.32 -15.27 -7.56
N SER A 318 6.04 -15.54 -6.47
CA SER A 318 6.19 -16.89 -5.92
C SER A 318 5.70 -17.08 -4.48
N GLY A 319 4.91 -16.17 -3.94
CA GLY A 319 4.38 -16.29 -2.58
C GLY A 319 4.82 -15.17 -1.65
N SER A 320 4.42 -15.26 -0.40
CA SER A 320 4.69 -14.29 0.65
C SER A 320 5.47 -14.94 1.80
N PHE A 321 6.19 -14.13 2.56
CA PHE A 321 6.99 -14.56 3.69
C PHE A 321 6.52 -13.89 4.98
N ILE A 322 6.47 -14.63 6.08
CA ILE A 322 6.06 -14.12 7.38
C ILE A 322 7.15 -14.44 8.39
N SER A 323 7.67 -13.43 9.07
CA SER A 323 8.59 -13.61 10.19
C SER A 323 7.88 -13.34 11.51
N LEU A 324 7.93 -14.29 12.43
CA LEU A 324 7.49 -14.11 13.81
C LEU A 324 8.67 -13.67 14.66
N ILE A 325 8.51 -12.59 15.40
CA ILE A 325 9.56 -12.06 16.27
C ILE A 325 9.03 -11.82 17.69
N ASP A 326 9.89 -11.99 18.68
CA ASP A 326 9.69 -11.50 20.04
C ASP A 326 10.50 -10.20 20.20
N PRO A 327 9.84 -9.02 20.27
CA PRO A 327 10.54 -7.73 20.36
C PRO A 327 11.41 -7.56 21.60
N ASN A 328 11.24 -8.39 22.62
CA ASN A 328 11.95 -8.34 23.88
C ASN A 328 13.14 -9.32 23.93
N LYS A 329 13.22 -10.24 22.94
CA LYS A 329 14.27 -11.24 22.90
C LYS A 329 15.50 -10.71 22.19
N LYS A 330 16.64 -10.67 22.89
CA LYS A 330 17.93 -10.31 22.30
C LYS A 330 18.52 -11.53 21.59
N ALA A 331 19.19 -11.33 20.45
CA ALA A 331 19.98 -12.36 19.81
C ALA A 331 21.12 -12.77 20.77
N HIS A 332 21.21 -14.06 21.07
CA HIS A 332 22.35 -14.64 21.76
C HIS A 332 23.37 -15.12 20.71
N GLY A 333 24.51 -14.48 20.64
CA GLY A 333 25.68 -14.96 19.91
C GLY A 333 26.03 -14.13 18.68
N GLU A 334 27.32 -13.83 18.64
CA GLU A 334 28.13 -13.23 17.57
C GLU A 334 27.59 -11.91 16.96
N GLU A 335 28.34 -10.86 17.27
CA GLU A 335 28.34 -9.60 16.54
C GLU A 335 28.63 -9.92 15.06
N THR A 336 27.63 -10.29 14.32
CA THR A 336 27.71 -10.14 12.88
C THR A 336 27.72 -8.64 12.63
N HIS A 337 28.87 -8.14 12.18
CA HIS A 337 29.02 -6.83 11.59
C HIS A 337 28.17 -6.76 10.29
N HIS A 338 26.85 -6.81 10.42
CA HIS A 338 25.98 -6.40 9.35
C HIS A 338 25.77 -4.89 9.50
N GLY A 339 26.34 -4.25 8.54
CA GLY A 339 26.34 -2.87 8.16
C GLY A 339 25.83 -1.87 9.20
N GLN A 340 26.70 -0.99 9.60
CA GLN A 340 26.32 0.32 10.06
C GLN A 340 25.03 0.73 9.36
N SER A 341 24.02 1.16 10.12
CA SER A 341 22.94 1.97 9.53
C SER A 341 23.63 2.95 8.62
N PRO A 342 23.36 2.99 7.33
CA PRO A 342 24.11 3.87 6.45
C PRO A 342 24.04 5.27 7.03
N PRO A 343 25.16 6.00 7.09
CA PRO A 343 25.19 7.34 7.64
C PRO A 343 24.11 8.15 6.94
N LYS A 344 23.29 8.86 7.71
CA LYS A 344 22.09 9.59 7.26
C LYS A 344 22.29 10.53 6.05
N SER A 345 23.57 10.80 5.68
CA SER A 345 23.96 11.65 4.55
C SER A 345 24.35 10.90 3.28
N ASP A 346 24.72 9.61 3.34
CA ASP A 346 25.32 8.91 2.19
C ASP A 346 24.36 8.07 1.36
N LEU A 347 23.12 7.85 1.85
CA LEU A 347 22.12 7.11 1.07
C LEU A 347 21.50 7.94 -0.05
N ARG A 348 21.58 9.27 0.04
CA ARG A 348 21.09 10.16 -1.04
C ARG A 348 22.01 10.15 -2.29
N ASP A 349 23.28 9.76 -2.14
CA ASP A 349 24.27 9.81 -3.23
C ASP A 349 24.73 8.43 -3.76
N LYS A 350 24.29 7.33 -3.12
CA LYS A 350 24.59 6.00 -3.64
C LYS A 350 23.42 5.49 -4.46
N SER A 351 23.43 5.85 -5.74
CA SER A 351 22.67 5.10 -6.76
C SER A 351 22.90 3.60 -6.56
N PHE A 352 21.92 2.77 -6.88
CA PHE A 352 21.96 1.30 -6.90
C PHE A 352 23.19 0.70 -7.62
N SER A 353 24.00 1.54 -8.28
CA SER A 353 25.30 1.23 -8.89
C SER A 353 26.38 0.79 -7.89
N GLY A 354 26.19 0.95 -6.59
CA GLY A 354 27.17 0.55 -5.57
C GLY A 354 27.19 -0.96 -5.25
N MET A 355 26.18 -1.72 -5.68
CA MET A 355 26.12 -3.18 -5.47
C MET A 355 26.68 -4.00 -6.65
N LEU A 356 26.77 -3.43 -7.83
CA LEU A 356 27.33 -4.08 -9.01
C LEU A 356 28.50 -3.24 -9.55
N SER A 357 29.62 -3.87 -9.84
CA SER A 357 30.74 -3.18 -10.49
C SER A 357 30.31 -2.69 -11.88
N GLU A 358 30.91 -1.59 -12.39
CA GLU A 358 30.63 -1.09 -13.76
C GLU A 358 30.77 -2.18 -14.84
N LYS A 359 31.63 -3.18 -14.60
CA LYS A 359 31.79 -4.36 -15.49
C LYS A 359 30.60 -5.31 -15.41
N GLU A 360 29.95 -5.45 -14.23
CA GLU A 360 28.76 -6.29 -14.04
C GLU A 360 27.52 -5.60 -14.58
N ILE A 361 27.41 -4.28 -14.44
CA ILE A 361 26.34 -3.47 -15.05
C ILE A 361 26.44 -3.51 -16.58
N ALA A 362 27.66 -3.35 -17.14
CA ALA A 362 27.89 -3.45 -18.58
C ALA A 362 27.64 -4.87 -19.12
N LYS A 363 27.90 -5.90 -18.30
CA LYS A 363 27.64 -7.30 -18.64
C LYS A 363 26.15 -7.67 -18.54
N ALA A 364 25.44 -7.11 -17.56
CA ALA A 364 23.98 -7.25 -17.41
C ALA A 364 23.25 -6.49 -18.54
N ALA A 365 23.63 -5.26 -18.83
CA ALA A 365 23.06 -4.49 -19.94
C ALA A 365 23.29 -5.15 -21.31
N LYS A 366 24.46 -5.77 -21.51
CA LYS A 366 24.75 -6.53 -22.74
C LYS A 366 23.99 -7.87 -22.82
N ARG A 367 23.69 -8.49 -21.68
CA ARG A 367 22.90 -9.74 -21.63
C ARG A 367 21.43 -9.49 -21.92
N ASN A 368 20.84 -8.43 -21.38
CA ASN A 368 19.40 -8.17 -21.53
C ASN A 368 19.03 -7.71 -22.94
N SER A 369 19.88 -6.96 -23.65
CA SER A 369 19.50 -6.43 -24.96
C SER A 369 19.68 -7.40 -26.15
N VAL A 370 20.47 -8.47 -25.98
CA VAL A 370 20.73 -9.45 -27.07
C VAL A 370 20.04 -10.80 -26.81
N ASN A 371 19.93 -11.23 -25.54
CA ASN A 371 19.40 -12.55 -25.22
C ASN A 371 17.86 -12.60 -25.16
N GLU A 372 17.17 -11.50 -24.86
CA GLU A 372 15.69 -11.48 -24.85
C GLU A 372 15.13 -11.53 -26.28
N ILE A 373 15.69 -10.73 -27.20
CA ILE A 373 15.27 -10.74 -28.61
C ILE A 373 15.60 -12.09 -29.25
N ASP A 374 16.80 -12.64 -29.00
CA ASP A 374 17.22 -13.94 -29.53
C ASP A 374 16.44 -15.12 -28.91
N SER A 375 16.00 -15.01 -27.64
CA SER A 375 15.14 -16.04 -27.03
C SER A 375 13.73 -15.98 -27.60
N ILE A 376 13.14 -14.80 -27.75
CA ILE A 376 11.82 -14.58 -28.35
C ILE A 376 11.81 -15.05 -29.81
N ILE A 377 12.84 -14.71 -30.60
CA ILE A 377 12.98 -15.18 -31.99
C ILE A 377 13.14 -16.71 -32.04
N ARG A 378 13.87 -17.30 -31.11
CA ARG A 378 14.06 -18.75 -31.03
C ARG A 378 12.78 -19.47 -30.63
N ASP A 379 12.02 -18.95 -29.67
CA ASP A 379 10.75 -19.49 -29.22
C ASP A 379 9.69 -19.37 -30.31
N ILE A 380 9.65 -18.26 -31.04
CA ILE A 380 8.77 -18.07 -32.24
C ILE A 380 9.13 -19.07 -33.34
N ASN A 381 10.41 -19.23 -33.66
CA ASN A 381 10.84 -20.17 -34.70
C ASN A 381 10.59 -21.63 -34.29
N GLN A 382 10.78 -21.99 -33.02
CA GLN A 382 10.51 -23.32 -32.50
C GLN A 382 9.00 -23.62 -32.50
N SER A 383 8.17 -22.64 -32.16
CA SER A 383 6.70 -22.75 -32.22
C SER A 383 6.19 -22.87 -33.67
N LEU A 384 6.82 -22.15 -34.60
CA LEU A 384 6.52 -22.25 -36.02
C LEU A 384 6.93 -23.62 -36.62
N GLU A 385 8.11 -24.16 -36.23
CA GLU A 385 8.57 -25.47 -36.70
C GLU A 385 7.69 -26.61 -36.19
N VAL A 386 7.25 -26.56 -34.92
CA VAL A 386 6.31 -27.55 -34.33
C VAL A 386 4.95 -27.46 -35.00
N SER A 387 4.45 -26.25 -35.29
CA SER A 387 3.16 -26.05 -35.95
C SER A 387 3.14 -26.50 -37.41
N MET A 388 4.27 -26.41 -38.13
CA MET A 388 4.37 -26.82 -39.52
C MET A 388 4.45 -28.36 -39.73
N THR A 389 4.79 -29.11 -38.66
CA THR A 389 4.91 -30.59 -38.73
C THR A 389 3.65 -31.35 -38.33
N GLU A 390 2.64 -30.73 -37.75
CA GLU A 390 1.47 -31.39 -37.19
C GLU A 390 0.10 -31.02 -37.84
N LEU A 391 0.05 -30.07 -38.78
CA LEU A 391 -1.24 -29.54 -39.28
C LEU A 391 -1.52 -29.93 -40.74
N SER A 392 -2.66 -30.60 -40.92
CA SER A 392 -3.17 -31.02 -42.23
C SER A 392 -4.39 -30.21 -42.72
N ASP A 393 -4.92 -29.26 -41.94
CA ASP A 393 -6.07 -28.44 -42.32
C ASP A 393 -5.92 -26.96 -41.94
N ASP A 394 -6.25 -26.04 -42.87
CA ASP A 394 -6.05 -24.58 -42.75
C ASP A 394 -6.86 -23.91 -41.62
N GLU A 395 -7.95 -24.50 -41.14
CA GLU A 395 -8.78 -23.97 -40.05
C GLU A 395 -8.09 -24.13 -38.66
N ASP A 396 -7.42 -25.26 -38.44
CA ASP A 396 -6.69 -25.52 -37.18
C ASP A 396 -5.45 -24.62 -37.04
N LEU A 397 -4.83 -24.22 -38.17
CA LEU A 397 -3.69 -23.31 -38.16
C LEU A 397 -4.08 -21.90 -37.70
N LEU A 398 -5.21 -21.38 -38.18
CA LEU A 398 -5.73 -20.07 -37.79
C LEU A 398 -6.11 -20.00 -36.29
N GLU A 399 -6.69 -21.08 -35.75
CA GLU A 399 -7.05 -21.16 -34.34
C GLU A 399 -5.81 -21.27 -33.47
N THR A 400 -4.80 -22.05 -33.87
CA THR A 400 -3.52 -22.17 -33.16
C THR A 400 -2.72 -20.90 -33.19
N LEU A 401 -2.65 -20.18 -34.31
CA LEU A 401 -2.02 -18.87 -34.42
C LEU A 401 -2.75 -17.80 -33.58
N SER A 402 -4.08 -17.86 -33.55
CA SER A 402 -4.91 -16.96 -32.74
C SER A 402 -4.67 -17.19 -31.25
N ARG A 403 -4.56 -18.45 -30.79
CA ARG A 403 -4.21 -18.78 -29.38
C ARG A 403 -2.78 -18.36 -29.03
N SER A 404 -1.84 -18.58 -29.93
CA SER A 404 -0.43 -18.17 -29.71
C SER A 404 -0.28 -16.66 -29.69
N ALA A 405 -0.99 -15.94 -30.56
CA ALA A 405 -1.01 -14.47 -30.57
C ALA A 405 -1.65 -13.89 -29.29
N SER A 406 -2.66 -14.53 -28.72
CA SER A 406 -3.31 -14.11 -27.46
C SER A 406 -2.48 -14.42 -26.20
N SER A 407 -1.42 -15.21 -26.32
CA SER A 407 -0.51 -15.54 -25.20
C SER A 407 0.72 -14.62 -25.12
N ILE A 408 0.96 -13.78 -26.12
CA ILE A 408 2.10 -12.86 -26.14
C ILE A 408 1.70 -11.57 -25.40
N ASN A 409 2.35 -11.29 -24.27
CA ASN A 409 2.19 -10.01 -23.58
C ASN A 409 3.00 -8.93 -24.30
N LEU A 410 2.34 -7.88 -24.74
CA LEU A 410 3.00 -6.67 -25.22
C LEU A 410 3.30 -5.75 -24.03
N PRO A 411 4.54 -5.24 -23.89
CA PRO A 411 4.83 -4.32 -22.79
C PRO A 411 4.01 -3.03 -22.90
N PRO A 412 3.66 -2.40 -21.77
CA PRO A 412 2.94 -1.13 -21.77
C PRO A 412 3.78 -0.04 -22.44
N VAL A 413 3.12 0.99 -22.93
CA VAL A 413 3.76 2.17 -23.50
C VAL A 413 3.78 3.27 -22.42
N ALA A 414 4.95 3.55 -21.86
CA ALA A 414 5.14 4.64 -20.92
C ALA A 414 5.19 5.98 -21.66
N ASP A 415 4.45 6.96 -21.19
CA ASP A 415 4.47 8.35 -21.68
C ASP A 415 4.60 9.29 -20.48
N ALA A 416 5.79 9.87 -20.28
CA ALA A 416 6.07 10.82 -19.21
C ALA A 416 5.67 12.26 -19.57
N GLY A 417 5.16 12.50 -20.78
CA GLY A 417 4.90 13.82 -21.33
C GLY A 417 6.13 14.47 -21.95
N ASP A 418 5.92 15.65 -22.54
CA ASP A 418 6.96 16.45 -23.21
C ASP A 418 7.82 17.21 -22.20
N ASP A 419 9.03 17.60 -22.62
CA ASP A 419 9.89 18.50 -21.85
C ASP A 419 9.24 19.89 -21.70
N ILE A 420 9.22 20.43 -20.48
CA ILE A 420 8.55 21.69 -20.17
C ILE A 420 9.51 22.72 -19.55
N THR A 421 9.20 24.00 -19.77
CA THR A 421 9.87 25.12 -19.11
C THR A 421 8.83 25.93 -18.34
N VAL A 422 9.09 26.16 -17.05
CA VAL A 422 8.20 26.89 -16.14
C VAL A 422 8.95 28.04 -15.46
N ASN A 423 8.24 29.14 -15.15
CA ASN A 423 8.82 30.26 -14.41
C ASN A 423 8.77 29.97 -12.90
N SER A 424 9.85 30.33 -12.20
CA SER A 424 9.87 30.27 -10.73
C SER A 424 9.02 31.39 -10.11
N ASN A 425 8.49 31.13 -8.92
CA ASN A 425 7.88 32.14 -8.07
C ASN A 425 8.94 33.02 -7.36
N GLU A 426 8.51 33.92 -6.46
CA GLU A 426 9.39 34.80 -5.67
C GLU A 426 10.39 34.02 -4.80
N ASP A 427 10.06 32.79 -4.39
CA ASP A 427 10.93 31.90 -3.62
C ASP A 427 11.90 31.08 -4.47
N LEU A 428 12.02 31.40 -5.77
CA LEU A 428 12.85 30.67 -6.75
C LEU A 428 12.43 29.19 -6.89
N LYS A 429 11.17 28.87 -6.69
CA LYS A 429 10.58 27.53 -6.85
C LYS A 429 9.43 27.56 -7.85
N ALA A 430 9.13 26.42 -8.44
CA ALA A 430 7.96 26.20 -9.27
C ALA A 430 7.27 24.90 -8.89
N ASP A 431 5.95 24.92 -8.84
CA ASP A 431 5.14 23.71 -8.72
C ASP A 431 4.86 23.18 -10.12
N VAL A 432 5.15 21.89 -10.33
CA VAL A 432 5.06 21.24 -11.64
C VAL A 432 4.26 19.95 -11.50
N ILE A 433 3.37 19.71 -12.45
CA ILE A 433 2.66 18.46 -12.59
C ILE A 433 3.44 17.57 -13.56
N LEU A 434 3.76 16.37 -13.14
CA LEU A 434 4.25 15.31 -14.00
C LEU A 434 3.05 14.43 -14.34
N ASP A 435 2.71 14.34 -15.62
CA ASP A 435 1.51 13.66 -16.09
C ASP A 435 1.86 12.47 -16.98
N GLY A 436 1.75 11.26 -16.43
CA GLY A 436 1.94 9.98 -17.11
C GLY A 436 0.63 9.30 -17.52
N SER A 437 -0.52 9.99 -17.43
CA SER A 437 -1.84 9.41 -17.71
C SER A 437 -2.08 8.97 -19.16
N LYS A 438 -1.22 9.44 -20.09
CA LYS A 438 -1.24 8.99 -21.49
C LYS A 438 -0.56 7.64 -21.71
N SER A 439 0.09 7.09 -20.68
CA SER A 439 0.61 5.74 -20.72
C SER A 439 -0.55 4.75 -20.92
N TYR A 440 -0.34 3.75 -21.75
CA TYR A 440 -1.36 2.73 -22.02
C TYR A 440 -0.73 1.37 -22.24
N ASP A 441 -1.54 0.32 -22.12
CA ASP A 441 -1.16 -1.03 -22.46
C ASP A 441 -1.93 -1.49 -23.69
N PRO A 442 -1.23 -2.00 -24.74
CA PRO A 442 -1.88 -2.43 -25.98
C PRO A 442 -2.79 -3.65 -25.86
N ASP A 443 -2.53 -4.55 -24.87
CA ASP A 443 -3.21 -5.84 -24.73
C ASP A 443 -3.58 -6.18 -23.28
N GLY A 444 -3.57 -5.17 -22.38
CA GLY A 444 -3.88 -5.31 -20.97
C GLY A 444 -4.17 -3.97 -20.29
N GLU A 445 -3.82 -3.87 -19.05
CA GLU A 445 -4.02 -2.69 -18.21
C GLU A 445 -2.75 -2.36 -17.44
N ILE A 446 -2.44 -1.07 -17.26
CA ILE A 446 -1.36 -0.64 -16.40
C ILE A 446 -1.84 -0.74 -14.94
N VAL A 447 -1.13 -1.53 -14.14
CA VAL A 447 -1.45 -1.73 -12.72
C VAL A 447 -0.54 -0.94 -11.78
N SER A 448 0.57 -0.41 -12.28
CA SER A 448 1.52 0.35 -11.45
C SER A 448 2.21 1.45 -12.21
N TRP A 449 2.36 2.61 -11.57
CA TRP A 449 3.16 3.75 -12.00
C TRP A 449 4.24 4.01 -10.96
N SER A 450 5.41 4.49 -11.39
CA SER A 450 6.47 4.92 -10.49
C SER A 450 7.26 6.05 -11.11
N TRP A 451 7.21 7.22 -10.49
CA TRP A 451 7.99 8.38 -10.86
C TRP A 451 9.28 8.45 -10.04
N ILE A 452 10.38 8.63 -10.71
CA ILE A 452 11.71 8.68 -10.09
C ILE A 452 12.45 9.93 -10.59
N SER A 453 13.08 10.66 -9.66
CA SER A 453 13.92 11.81 -9.98
C SER A 453 15.24 11.38 -10.60
N GLU A 454 16.00 12.33 -11.17
CA GLU A 454 17.36 12.12 -11.68
C GLU A 454 18.30 11.51 -10.63
N THR A 455 18.09 11.82 -9.36
CA THR A 455 18.87 11.30 -8.23
C THR A 455 18.42 9.92 -7.74
N GLY A 456 17.43 9.30 -8.41
CA GLY A 456 16.91 7.98 -8.04
C GLY A 456 15.88 8.01 -6.91
N ILE A 457 15.41 9.19 -6.49
CA ILE A 457 14.40 9.32 -5.45
C ILE A 457 13.03 9.02 -6.06
N ALA A 458 12.27 8.11 -5.45
CA ALA A 458 10.87 7.86 -5.81
C ALA A 458 10.03 9.07 -5.40
N LEU A 459 9.26 9.61 -6.36
CA LEU A 459 8.44 10.82 -6.19
C LEU A 459 6.97 10.49 -6.01
N GLY A 460 6.50 9.35 -6.52
CA GLY A 460 5.13 8.89 -6.40
C GLY A 460 4.85 7.68 -7.28
N ASP A 461 3.73 7.04 -6.98
CA ASP A 461 3.25 5.77 -7.58
C ASP A 461 1.95 5.93 -8.38
N ARG A 462 1.61 7.17 -8.77
CA ARG A 462 0.39 7.51 -9.51
C ARG A 462 0.70 8.01 -10.91
N PRO A 463 -0.28 7.90 -11.85
CA PRO A 463 -0.10 8.43 -13.20
C PRO A 463 0.20 9.94 -13.21
N ILE A 464 -0.39 10.69 -12.29
CA ILE A 464 -0.18 12.14 -12.18
C ILE A 464 0.35 12.45 -10.78
N ILE A 465 1.47 13.19 -10.72
CA ILE A 465 2.04 13.67 -9.46
C ILE A 465 2.41 15.15 -9.56
N LYS A 466 2.42 15.82 -8.42
CA LYS A 466 2.87 17.21 -8.32
C LYS A 466 4.22 17.25 -7.60
N VAL A 467 5.16 17.99 -8.16
CA VAL A 467 6.49 18.18 -7.58
C VAL A 467 6.79 19.69 -7.46
N ARG A 468 7.48 20.08 -6.38
CA ARG A 468 7.98 21.43 -6.17
C ARG A 468 9.48 21.48 -6.45
N LEU A 469 9.87 22.21 -7.47
CA LEU A 469 11.22 22.24 -8.01
C LEU A 469 11.88 23.60 -7.75
N SER A 470 13.14 23.58 -7.37
CA SER A 470 13.98 24.79 -7.32
C SER A 470 14.40 25.21 -8.74
N ARG A 471 14.85 26.43 -8.88
CA ARG A 471 15.41 26.93 -10.15
C ARG A 471 16.54 26.02 -10.65
N GLY A 472 16.43 25.57 -11.91
CA GLY A 472 17.38 24.62 -12.49
C GLY A 472 16.74 23.70 -13.52
N THR A 473 17.47 22.67 -13.93
CA THR A 473 16.98 21.60 -14.82
C THR A 473 16.86 20.32 -14.03
N HIS A 474 15.72 19.65 -14.13
CA HIS A 474 15.38 18.44 -13.40
C HIS A 474 14.90 17.38 -14.39
N SER A 475 15.43 16.17 -14.30
CA SER A 475 15.00 15.04 -15.13
C SER A 475 14.21 14.03 -14.32
N PHE A 476 13.15 13.50 -14.91
CA PHE A 476 12.27 12.52 -14.29
C PHE A 476 12.11 11.30 -15.17
N SER A 477 11.95 10.14 -14.55
CA SER A 477 11.66 8.89 -15.22
C SER A 477 10.33 8.34 -14.71
N LEU A 478 9.40 8.07 -15.61
CA LEU A 478 8.17 7.34 -15.35
C LEU A 478 8.38 5.87 -15.72
N SER A 479 8.09 4.99 -14.79
CA SER A 479 8.04 3.55 -15.01
C SER A 479 6.60 3.08 -14.86
N VAL A 480 6.11 2.29 -15.81
CA VAL A 480 4.78 1.66 -15.76
C VAL A 480 4.92 0.15 -15.87
N VAL A 481 4.02 -0.57 -15.19
CA VAL A 481 3.97 -2.04 -15.20
C VAL A 481 2.54 -2.45 -15.53
N ASP A 482 2.39 -3.44 -16.41
CA ASP A 482 1.09 -4.00 -16.78
C ASP A 482 0.61 -5.09 -15.81
N ASN A 483 -0.60 -5.59 -16.03
CA ASN A 483 -1.22 -6.66 -15.24
C ASN A 483 -0.59 -8.05 -15.45
N LYS A 484 0.36 -8.19 -16.38
CA LYS A 484 1.12 -9.42 -16.65
C LYS A 484 2.59 -9.31 -16.22
N GLY A 485 3.00 -8.15 -15.67
CA GLY A 485 4.32 -7.90 -15.09
C GLY A 485 5.36 -7.33 -16.07
N ALA A 486 5.01 -7.01 -17.32
CA ALA A 486 5.94 -6.32 -18.22
C ALA A 486 6.05 -4.84 -17.86
N LYS A 487 7.23 -4.26 -18.09
CA LYS A 487 7.60 -2.92 -17.64
C LYS A 487 8.11 -2.06 -18.77
N SER A 488 7.73 -0.78 -18.77
CA SER A 488 8.25 0.24 -19.68
C SER A 488 8.66 1.50 -18.94
N ILE A 489 9.55 2.29 -19.53
CA ILE A 489 10.09 3.53 -18.92
C ILE A 489 10.08 4.64 -19.96
N SER A 490 9.60 5.81 -19.55
CA SER A 490 9.71 7.08 -20.30
C SER A 490 10.39 8.14 -19.45
N LYS A 491 10.99 9.17 -20.09
CA LYS A 491 11.69 10.25 -19.40
C LYS A 491 11.21 11.60 -19.90
N MET A 492 11.20 12.59 -19.00
CA MET A 492 10.96 13.99 -19.31
C MET A 492 11.89 14.90 -18.53
N THR A 493 12.04 16.13 -19.02
CA THR A 493 12.86 17.17 -18.38
C THR A 493 12.03 18.41 -18.08
N VAL A 494 12.19 18.95 -16.88
CA VAL A 494 11.57 20.20 -16.45
C VAL A 494 12.65 21.24 -16.21
N ARG A 495 12.55 22.39 -16.89
CA ARG A 495 13.44 23.53 -16.68
C ARG A 495 12.71 24.63 -15.93
N VAL A 496 13.16 24.96 -14.73
CA VAL A 496 12.66 26.07 -13.92
C VAL A 496 13.58 27.29 -14.12
N VAL A 497 13.04 28.38 -14.65
CA VAL A 497 13.76 29.60 -15.02
C VAL A 497 13.44 30.77 -14.11
#